data_82ce5972255a81d3add36b843c33f381
#
_entry.id   82ce5972255a81d3add36b843c33f381
#
_cell.length_a   1.000
_cell.length_b   1.000
_cell.length_c   1.000
_cell.angle_alpha   90.00
_cell.angle_beta   90.00
_cell.angle_gamma   90.00
#
_symmetry.space_group_name_H-M   'P 1'
#
loop_
_entity.id
_entity.type
_entity.pdbx_description
1 polymer ?
#
loop_
_entity_poly.entity_id
_entity_poly.type
_entity_poly.pdbx_seq_one_letter_code
_entity_poly.pdbx_strand_id
1 'polypeptide(L)'
;LIAVGAPRQPGGLPSLRRSAVGQHLMLGGDNMDLALAHLVERRLAEAASGTAAPLSSARLSQLIARCRVAKEQLLAADAPERVTVTLLGGGSRLIGKAQSVDLSRDEVRALLVDGFFPRVGRHETARRARGGLVEFGLPYASDAAITRQLASFLQQHLAPDAERPDAALPDTVLLNGGVFRADALAERLLQTLA
;
A
#
# COMPACT_ATOMS: atom_id res chain seq x y z
N LEU A 1 12.78 14.91 2.06
CA LEU A 1 14.13 14.90 1.50
C LEU A 1 15.15 15.36 2.55
N ILE A 2 16.28 14.72 2.55
CA ILE A 2 17.40 15.04 3.46
C ILE A 2 18.64 15.22 2.60
N ALA A 3 19.24 16.38 2.67
CA ALA A 3 20.55 16.64 2.08
C ALA A 3 21.64 16.17 3.05
N VAL A 4 22.56 15.36 2.56
CA VAL A 4 23.72 14.84 3.30
C VAL A 4 24.93 15.63 2.85
N GLY A 5 25.50 16.41 3.76
CA GLY A 5 26.70 17.19 3.52
C GLY A 5 27.94 16.55 4.11
N ALA A 6 29.12 16.94 3.63
CA ALA A 6 30.39 16.45 4.14
C ALA A 6 30.54 16.70 5.66
N PRO A 7 31.25 15.84 6.37
CA PRO A 7 31.61 16.10 7.77
C PRO A 7 32.35 17.44 7.93
N ARG A 8 32.01 18.18 8.97
CA ARG A 8 32.68 19.47 9.26
C ARG A 8 34.14 19.31 9.73
N GLN A 9 34.50 18.13 10.15
CA GLN A 9 35.85 17.76 10.63
C GLN A 9 36.23 16.39 10.09
N PRO A 10 37.51 16.11 9.80
CA PRO A 10 37.96 14.78 9.40
C PRO A 10 37.54 13.73 10.43
N GLY A 11 36.91 12.65 9.98
CA GLY A 11 36.39 11.58 10.86
C GLY A 11 35.09 11.91 11.60
N GLY A 12 34.50 13.09 11.39
CA GLY A 12 33.21 13.47 11.96
C GLY A 12 32.01 12.84 11.22
N LEU A 13 30.84 12.95 11.82
CA LEU A 13 29.58 12.52 11.18
C LEU A 13 29.17 13.51 10.08
N PRO A 14 28.54 13.02 8.99
CA PRO A 14 28.00 13.87 7.95
C PRO A 14 26.93 14.81 8.53
N SER A 15 26.82 16.00 7.95
CA SER A 15 25.75 16.92 8.30
C SER A 15 24.47 16.51 7.59
N LEU A 16 23.36 16.45 8.33
CA LEU A 16 22.04 16.14 7.79
C LEU A 16 21.16 17.39 7.83
N ARG A 17 20.62 17.78 6.69
CA ARG A 17 19.72 18.92 6.58
C ARG A 17 18.42 18.49 5.88
N ARG A 18 17.30 18.62 6.57
CA ARG A 18 15.98 18.38 5.98
C ARG A 18 15.69 19.51 4.96
N SER A 19 15.58 19.16 3.68
CA SER A 19 15.33 20.10 2.58
C SER A 19 13.85 20.18 2.20
N ALA A 20 13.12 19.08 2.32
CA ALA A 20 11.68 19.07 2.07
C ALA A 20 10.96 18.03 2.92
N VAL A 21 9.68 18.26 3.18
CA VAL A 21 8.77 17.36 3.88
C VAL A 21 7.49 17.23 3.06
N GLY A 22 7.07 16.01 2.78
CA GLY A 22 5.81 15.73 2.11
C GLY A 22 4.60 15.93 3.03
N GLN A 23 3.43 15.94 2.44
CA GLN A 23 2.19 15.92 3.18
C GLN A 23 2.04 14.58 3.91
N HIS A 24 1.36 14.60 5.06
CA HIS A 24 1.02 13.37 5.76
C HIS A 24 -0.09 12.64 5.00
N LEU A 25 0.30 11.57 4.32
CA LEU A 25 -0.64 10.67 3.64
C LEU A 25 -0.89 9.48 4.55
N MET A 26 -2.14 9.26 4.94
CA MET A 26 -2.52 8.08 5.72
C MET A 26 -2.65 6.86 4.79
N LEU A 27 -1.60 6.55 4.04
CA LEU A 27 -1.50 5.41 3.14
C LEU A 27 -0.49 4.41 3.68
N GLY A 28 -0.94 3.18 3.93
CA GLY A 28 -0.06 2.15 4.48
C GLY A 28 -0.70 0.77 4.48
N GLY A 29 -0.15 -0.13 5.29
CA GLY A 29 -0.58 -1.52 5.38
C GLY A 29 -2.06 -1.68 5.73
N ASP A 30 -2.59 -0.83 6.59
CA ASP A 30 -4.00 -0.90 7.00
C ASP A 30 -4.96 -0.62 5.83
N ASN A 31 -4.59 0.27 4.91
CA ASN A 31 -5.37 0.52 3.68
C ASN A 31 -5.35 -0.70 2.75
N MET A 32 -4.21 -1.40 2.67
CA MET A 32 -4.07 -2.63 1.90
C MET A 32 -4.91 -3.75 2.50
N ASP A 33 -4.90 -3.90 3.83
CA ASP A 33 -5.70 -4.88 4.56
C ASP A 33 -7.20 -4.64 4.32
N LEU A 34 -7.62 -3.37 4.36
CA LEU A 34 -9.00 -2.98 4.08
C LEU A 34 -9.40 -3.24 2.63
N ALA A 35 -8.52 -2.93 1.66
CA ALA A 35 -8.78 -3.22 0.24
C ALA A 35 -8.98 -4.72 -0.01
N LEU A 36 -8.17 -5.58 0.62
CA LEU A 36 -8.36 -7.03 0.58
C LEU A 36 -9.65 -7.47 1.27
N ALA A 37 -9.99 -6.87 2.41
CA ALA A 37 -11.23 -7.17 3.11
C ALA A 37 -12.44 -6.86 2.25
N HIS A 38 -12.47 -5.75 1.55
CA HIS A 38 -13.55 -5.43 0.60
C HIS A 38 -13.61 -6.38 -0.60
N LEU A 39 -12.45 -6.83 -1.11
CA LEU A 39 -12.43 -7.86 -2.15
C LEU A 39 -13.09 -9.16 -1.65
N VAL A 40 -12.73 -9.61 -0.45
CA VAL A 40 -13.29 -10.81 0.16
C VAL A 40 -14.78 -10.63 0.48
N GLU A 41 -15.18 -9.49 1.06
CA GLU A 41 -16.59 -9.18 1.36
C GLU A 41 -17.46 -9.25 0.11
N ARG A 42 -17.01 -8.65 -0.99
CA ARG A 42 -17.74 -8.71 -2.27
C ARG A 42 -17.91 -10.16 -2.75
N ARG A 43 -16.85 -10.98 -2.70
CA ARG A 43 -16.94 -12.41 -3.10
C ARG A 43 -17.87 -13.20 -2.21
N LEU A 44 -17.87 -12.94 -0.91
CA LEU A 44 -18.82 -13.56 0.02
C LEU A 44 -20.27 -13.18 -0.31
N ALA A 45 -20.52 -11.91 -0.69
CA ALA A 45 -21.82 -11.44 -1.09
C ALA A 45 -22.26 -12.08 -2.43
N GLU A 46 -21.37 -12.19 -3.41
CA GLU A 46 -21.62 -12.85 -4.69
C GLU A 46 -21.96 -14.33 -4.50
N ALA A 47 -21.21 -15.05 -3.66
CA ALA A 47 -21.47 -16.45 -3.33
C ALA A 47 -22.81 -16.66 -2.60
N ALA A 48 -23.30 -15.65 -1.89
CA ALA A 48 -24.63 -15.65 -1.24
C ALA A 48 -25.77 -15.16 -2.15
N SER A 49 -25.58 -15.17 -3.48
CA SER A 49 -26.58 -14.71 -4.48
C SER A 49 -26.91 -13.22 -4.40
N GLY A 50 -25.96 -12.41 -3.97
CA GLY A 50 -26.10 -10.94 -3.97
C GLY A 50 -27.04 -10.36 -2.91
N THR A 51 -27.66 -11.19 -2.07
CA THR A 51 -28.62 -10.76 -1.03
C THR A 51 -27.99 -10.59 0.35
N ALA A 52 -26.66 -10.74 0.46
CA ALA A 52 -25.97 -10.58 1.74
C ALA A 52 -25.97 -9.12 2.17
N ALA A 53 -26.48 -8.86 3.38
CA ALA A 53 -26.35 -7.54 4.01
C ALA A 53 -24.86 -7.20 4.25
N PRO A 54 -24.48 -5.91 4.23
CA PRO A 54 -23.13 -5.48 4.57
C PRO A 54 -22.67 -6.06 5.91
N LEU A 55 -21.40 -6.36 6.04
CA LEU A 55 -20.84 -6.86 7.29
C LEU A 55 -20.98 -5.81 8.39
N SER A 56 -21.31 -6.24 9.61
CA SER A 56 -21.23 -5.35 10.77
C SER A 56 -19.77 -4.91 10.98
N SER A 57 -19.58 -3.75 11.64
CA SER A 57 -18.23 -3.21 11.92
C SER A 57 -17.32 -4.21 12.62
N ALA A 58 -17.85 -4.99 13.57
CA ALA A 58 -17.10 -6.02 14.27
C ALA A 58 -16.66 -7.16 13.34
N ARG A 59 -17.52 -7.59 12.43
CA ARG A 59 -17.17 -8.63 11.43
C ARG A 59 -16.20 -8.12 10.39
N LEU A 60 -16.36 -6.87 9.96
CA LEU A 60 -15.41 -6.23 9.05
C LEU A 60 -14.02 -6.12 9.70
N SER A 61 -13.93 -5.73 10.97
CA SER A 61 -12.66 -5.68 11.70
C SER A 61 -12.00 -7.06 11.81
N GLN A 62 -12.77 -8.12 12.03
CA GLN A 62 -12.24 -9.49 12.02
C GLN A 62 -11.74 -9.88 10.63
N LEU A 63 -12.47 -9.50 9.58
CA LEU A 63 -12.07 -9.79 8.20
C LEU A 63 -10.77 -9.06 7.84
N ILE A 64 -10.64 -7.79 8.21
CA ILE A 64 -9.41 -6.99 8.02
C ILE A 64 -8.22 -7.69 8.69
N ALA A 65 -8.38 -8.15 9.94
CA ALA A 65 -7.30 -8.86 10.64
C ALA A 65 -6.90 -10.17 9.95
N ARG A 66 -7.86 -10.91 9.39
CA ARG A 66 -7.58 -12.12 8.60
C ARG A 66 -6.90 -11.79 7.26
N CYS A 67 -7.33 -10.73 6.59
CA CYS A 67 -6.73 -10.25 5.35
C CYS A 67 -5.28 -9.76 5.58
N ARG A 68 -4.97 -9.17 6.73
CA ARG A 68 -3.59 -8.83 7.11
C ARG A 68 -2.69 -10.07 7.11
N VAL A 69 -3.12 -11.14 7.77
CA VAL A 69 -2.35 -12.39 7.82
C VAL A 69 -2.19 -12.99 6.41
N ALA A 70 -3.27 -13.03 5.62
CA ALA A 70 -3.23 -13.53 4.25
C ALA A 70 -2.30 -12.69 3.36
N LYS A 71 -2.33 -11.35 3.49
CA LYS A 71 -1.41 -10.44 2.81
C LYS A 71 0.05 -10.75 3.13
N GLU A 72 0.38 -10.89 4.41
CA GLU A 72 1.74 -11.16 4.86
C GLU A 72 2.25 -12.50 4.32
N GLN A 73 1.41 -13.54 4.31
CA GLN A 73 1.73 -14.84 3.74
C GLN A 73 1.91 -14.78 2.22
N LEU A 74 1.00 -14.13 1.50
CA LEU A 74 0.99 -14.11 0.03
C LEU A 74 2.02 -13.15 -0.59
N LEU A 75 2.58 -12.23 0.21
CA LEU A 75 3.67 -11.35 -0.20
C LEU A 75 5.05 -11.77 0.35
N ALA A 76 5.14 -12.87 1.09
CA ALA A 76 6.40 -13.42 1.55
C ALA A 76 7.25 -13.96 0.38
N ALA A 77 8.55 -14.15 0.60
CA ALA A 77 9.45 -14.68 -0.43
C ALA A 77 9.08 -16.12 -0.84
N ASP A 78 8.66 -16.93 0.13
CA ASP A 78 8.21 -18.32 -0.02
C ASP A 78 6.68 -18.44 -0.07
N ALA A 79 6.00 -17.41 -0.58
CA ALA A 79 4.55 -17.32 -0.58
C ALA A 79 3.88 -18.54 -1.23
N PRO A 80 2.84 -19.12 -0.59
CA PRO A 80 2.01 -20.14 -1.21
C PRO A 80 1.24 -19.54 -2.41
N GLU A 81 0.72 -20.42 -3.29
CA GLU A 81 -0.09 -19.96 -4.40
C GLU A 81 -1.44 -19.38 -3.96
N ARG A 82 -1.98 -19.86 -2.86
CA ARG A 82 -3.30 -19.45 -2.32
C ARG A 82 -3.31 -19.49 -0.81
N VAL A 83 -4.14 -18.62 -0.22
CA VAL A 83 -4.47 -18.62 1.21
C VAL A 83 -5.97 -18.49 1.35
N THR A 84 -6.57 -19.34 2.19
CA THR A 84 -8.00 -19.31 2.48
C THR A 84 -8.28 -18.32 3.63
N VAL A 85 -9.09 -17.31 3.37
CA VAL A 85 -9.61 -16.39 4.38
C VAL A 85 -10.96 -16.87 4.84
N THR A 86 -11.08 -17.22 6.13
CA THR A 86 -12.32 -17.73 6.72
C THR A 86 -12.93 -16.71 7.67
N LEU A 87 -14.20 -16.38 7.45
CA LEU A 87 -15.00 -15.57 8.34
C LEU A 87 -16.00 -16.46 9.09
N LEU A 88 -15.90 -16.50 10.41
CA LEU A 88 -16.80 -17.29 11.23
C LEU A 88 -18.20 -16.68 11.23
N GLY A 89 -19.22 -17.51 11.18
CA GLY A 89 -20.62 -17.07 11.23
C GLY A 89 -20.91 -16.32 12.53
N GLY A 90 -21.60 -15.16 12.42
CA GLY A 90 -22.11 -14.43 13.57
C GLY A 90 -23.55 -14.82 13.85
N GLY A 91 -23.86 -15.18 15.07
CA GLY A 91 -25.23 -15.47 15.53
C GLY A 91 -25.24 -16.39 16.75
N SER A 92 -26.30 -16.32 17.54
CA SER A 92 -26.53 -17.15 18.73
C SER A 92 -26.81 -18.64 18.45
N ARG A 93 -26.80 -19.05 17.17
CA ARG A 93 -26.86 -20.45 16.78
C ARG A 93 -25.47 -21.06 16.82
N LEU A 94 -25.30 -22.13 17.57
CA LEU A 94 -24.08 -22.90 17.82
C LEU A 94 -23.37 -23.40 16.53
N ILE A 95 -23.99 -23.24 15.36
CA ILE A 95 -23.48 -23.65 14.04
C ILE A 95 -23.73 -22.47 13.06
N GLY A 96 -23.05 -21.36 13.25
CA GLY A 96 -22.92 -20.36 12.20
C GLY A 96 -22.04 -20.94 11.10
N LYS A 97 -22.55 -21.05 9.85
CA LYS A 97 -21.72 -21.52 8.73
C LYS A 97 -20.52 -20.61 8.56
N ALA A 98 -19.32 -21.14 8.72
CA ALA A 98 -18.10 -20.47 8.33
C ALA A 98 -18.16 -20.21 6.81
N GLN A 99 -17.82 -19.00 6.41
CA GLN A 99 -17.69 -18.61 5.01
C GLN A 99 -16.22 -18.44 4.69
N SER A 100 -15.78 -18.98 3.57
CA SER A 100 -14.38 -18.94 3.18
C SER A 100 -14.22 -18.46 1.75
N VAL A 101 -13.16 -17.71 1.51
CA VAL A 101 -12.75 -17.25 0.19
C VAL A 101 -11.25 -17.51 0.03
N ASP A 102 -10.86 -18.06 -1.10
CA ASP A 102 -9.46 -18.21 -1.45
C ASP A 102 -8.94 -16.94 -2.11
N LEU A 103 -7.82 -16.46 -1.62
CA LEU A 103 -7.03 -15.40 -2.24
C LEU A 103 -5.81 -16.02 -2.91
N SER A 104 -5.61 -15.78 -4.19
CA SER A 104 -4.39 -16.18 -4.88
C SER A 104 -3.29 -15.15 -4.71
N ARG A 105 -2.04 -15.61 -4.80
CA ARG A 105 -0.87 -14.74 -4.78
C ARG A 105 -0.94 -13.66 -5.88
N ASP A 106 -1.34 -14.06 -7.09
CA ASP A 106 -1.38 -13.14 -8.23
C ASP A 106 -2.44 -12.05 -8.06
N GLU A 107 -3.61 -12.38 -7.51
CA GLU A 107 -4.65 -11.38 -7.21
C GLU A 107 -4.19 -10.39 -6.14
N VAL A 108 -3.55 -10.89 -5.08
CA VAL A 108 -3.01 -10.01 -4.03
C VAL A 108 -1.91 -9.12 -4.57
N ARG A 109 -1.03 -9.63 -5.43
CA ARG A 109 -0.01 -8.83 -6.11
C ARG A 109 -0.62 -7.78 -7.03
N ALA A 110 -1.59 -8.15 -7.86
CA ALA A 110 -2.28 -7.21 -8.73
C ALA A 110 -2.98 -6.09 -7.93
N LEU A 111 -3.68 -6.44 -6.85
CA LEU A 111 -4.38 -5.45 -6.03
C LEU A 111 -3.41 -4.55 -5.25
N LEU A 112 -2.38 -5.12 -4.61
CA LEU A 112 -1.54 -4.39 -3.67
C LEU A 112 -0.27 -3.83 -4.32
N VAL A 113 0.43 -4.63 -5.16
CA VAL A 113 1.65 -4.16 -5.81
C VAL A 113 1.30 -3.25 -6.97
N ASP A 114 0.41 -3.68 -7.87
CA ASP A 114 0.07 -2.86 -9.04
C ASP A 114 -0.94 -1.75 -8.71
N GLY A 115 -1.79 -1.93 -7.68
CA GLY A 115 -2.76 -0.93 -7.24
C GLY A 115 -2.14 0.19 -6.40
N PHE A 116 -1.35 -0.15 -5.38
CA PHE A 116 -0.73 0.84 -4.48
C PHE A 116 0.65 1.32 -4.94
N PHE A 117 1.35 0.52 -5.72
CA PHE A 117 2.67 0.86 -6.29
C PHE A 117 2.67 0.64 -7.81
N PRO A 118 1.77 1.30 -8.57
CA PRO A 118 1.84 1.20 -10.02
C PRO A 118 3.19 1.72 -10.53
N ARG A 119 3.62 1.20 -11.68
CA ARG A 119 4.74 1.80 -12.41
C ARG A 119 4.29 3.16 -12.91
N VAL A 120 5.06 4.20 -12.62
CA VAL A 120 4.74 5.58 -12.98
C VAL A 120 5.91 6.22 -13.67
N GLY A 121 5.62 7.07 -14.64
CA GLY A 121 6.65 7.91 -15.25
C GLY A 121 7.03 9.09 -14.35
N ARG A 122 8.21 9.64 -14.59
CA ARG A 122 8.78 10.77 -13.83
C ARG A 122 7.83 11.99 -13.73
N HIS A 123 6.97 12.19 -14.72
CA HIS A 123 6.06 13.33 -14.81
C HIS A 123 4.61 13.00 -14.42
N GLU A 124 4.36 11.79 -13.96
CA GLU A 124 3.04 11.46 -13.46
C GLU A 124 2.76 12.15 -12.12
N THR A 125 1.57 12.69 -12.00
CA THR A 125 1.11 13.33 -10.76
C THR A 125 0.01 12.51 -10.10
N ALA A 126 -0.13 12.68 -8.79
CA ALA A 126 -1.24 12.09 -8.05
C ALA A 126 -2.57 12.56 -8.65
N ARG A 127 -3.45 11.62 -8.92
CA ARG A 127 -4.77 11.89 -9.47
C ARG A 127 -5.67 12.43 -8.36
N ARG A 128 -6.33 13.55 -8.61
CA ARG A 128 -7.46 13.95 -7.78
C ARG A 128 -8.60 13.00 -8.14
N ALA A 129 -8.87 12.02 -7.31
CA ALA A 129 -9.96 11.10 -7.55
C ALA A 129 -11.28 11.86 -7.58
N ARG A 130 -11.91 11.86 -8.72
CA ARG A 130 -13.36 12.03 -8.80
C ARG A 130 -13.96 10.63 -8.53
N GLY A 131 -14.25 10.34 -7.28
CA GLY A 131 -15.23 9.31 -6.92
C GLY A 131 -14.81 7.84 -6.79
N GLY A 132 -13.57 7.40 -7.07
CA GLY A 132 -13.29 5.96 -7.16
C GLY A 132 -12.95 5.22 -5.86
N LEU A 133 -12.19 5.82 -4.97
CA LEU A 133 -11.78 5.19 -3.70
C LEU A 133 -12.60 5.68 -2.50
N VAL A 134 -13.36 6.75 -2.66
CA VAL A 134 -14.39 7.16 -1.71
C VAL A 134 -15.49 6.09 -1.61
N GLU A 135 -15.71 5.31 -2.68
CA GLU A 135 -16.59 4.14 -2.69
C GLU A 135 -16.19 3.04 -1.71
N PHE A 136 -14.91 2.94 -1.36
CA PHE A 136 -14.41 1.99 -0.36
C PHE A 136 -14.36 2.55 1.07
N GLY A 137 -14.92 3.73 1.32
CA GLY A 137 -14.94 4.34 2.66
C GLY A 137 -13.55 4.66 3.22
N LEU A 138 -12.53 4.78 2.33
CA LEU A 138 -11.17 5.17 2.69
C LEU A 138 -11.07 6.71 2.69
N PRO A 139 -11.12 7.39 3.86
CA PRO A 139 -11.11 8.85 3.93
C PRO A 139 -9.74 9.47 3.65
N TYR A 140 -8.73 8.71 3.22
CA TYR A 140 -7.35 9.06 3.52
C TYR A 140 -6.54 9.62 2.36
N ALA A 141 -6.76 9.24 1.15
CA ALA A 141 -6.11 9.88 0.01
C ALA A 141 -6.98 9.73 -1.24
N SER A 142 -7.06 10.79 -1.99
CA SER A 142 -7.78 10.78 -3.27
C SER A 142 -7.13 9.87 -4.33
N ASP A 143 -5.87 9.47 -4.12
CA ASP A 143 -5.14 8.52 -4.94
C ASP A 143 -4.34 7.58 -4.03
N ALA A 144 -4.67 6.29 -4.05
CA ALA A 144 -3.98 5.26 -3.25
C ALA A 144 -2.61 4.89 -3.81
N ALA A 145 -2.24 5.35 -4.99
CA ALA A 145 -0.96 5.04 -5.63
C ALA A 145 0.20 5.79 -4.94
N ILE A 146 0.88 5.11 -4.05
CA ILE A 146 2.03 5.64 -3.29
C ILE A 146 3.12 6.13 -4.24
N THR A 147 3.38 5.42 -5.32
CA THR A 147 4.39 5.80 -6.32
C THR A 147 4.03 7.10 -7.03
N ARG A 148 2.76 7.38 -7.33
CA ARG A 148 2.32 8.67 -7.90
C ARG A 148 2.45 9.82 -6.88
N GLN A 149 2.13 9.57 -5.63
CA GLN A 149 2.33 10.55 -4.56
C GLN A 149 3.81 10.91 -4.40
N LEU A 150 4.68 9.87 -4.46
CA LEU A 150 6.13 10.06 -4.42
C LEU A 150 6.63 10.84 -5.64
N ALA A 151 6.21 10.49 -6.85
CA ALA A 151 6.58 11.22 -8.07
C ALA A 151 6.19 12.69 -7.98
N SER A 152 4.95 12.98 -7.56
CA SER A 152 4.48 14.35 -7.35
C SER A 152 5.33 15.12 -6.32
N PHE A 153 5.69 14.46 -5.21
CA PHE A 153 6.54 15.07 -4.18
C PHE A 153 7.94 15.38 -4.71
N LEU A 154 8.55 14.46 -5.45
CA LEU A 154 9.87 14.65 -6.03
C LEU A 154 9.86 15.79 -7.06
N GLN A 155 8.86 15.85 -7.93
CA GLN A 155 8.70 16.95 -8.89
C GLN A 155 8.59 18.33 -8.22
N GLN A 156 7.91 18.41 -7.08
CA GLN A 156 7.72 19.69 -6.37
C GLN A 156 8.97 20.15 -5.64
N HIS A 157 9.85 19.24 -5.24
CA HIS A 157 10.93 19.56 -4.30
C HIS A 157 12.34 19.29 -4.84
N LEU A 158 12.46 18.61 -5.96
CA LEU A 158 13.72 18.44 -6.66
C LEU A 158 13.73 19.41 -7.84
N ALA A 159 14.36 20.56 -7.65
CA ALA A 159 14.58 21.50 -8.75
C ALA A 159 15.52 20.86 -9.78
N PRO A 160 15.28 21.06 -11.10
CA PRO A 160 16.27 20.74 -12.11
C PRO A 160 17.54 21.55 -11.80
N ASP A 161 18.63 20.86 -11.51
CA ASP A 161 19.93 21.50 -11.43
C ASP A 161 20.45 21.68 -12.85
N ALA A 162 20.89 22.88 -13.21
CA ALA A 162 21.42 23.18 -14.53
C ALA A 162 22.67 22.34 -14.86
N GLU A 163 23.42 21.90 -13.83
CA GLU A 163 24.59 21.03 -13.97
C GLU A 163 24.25 19.54 -14.01
N ARG A 164 23.04 19.16 -13.60
CA ARG A 164 22.56 17.76 -13.54
C ARG A 164 21.09 17.69 -13.94
N PRO A 165 20.74 17.81 -15.20
CA PRO A 165 19.34 17.74 -15.65
C PRO A 165 18.65 16.40 -15.31
N ASP A 166 19.44 15.34 -15.12
CA ASP A 166 18.97 14.00 -14.70
C ASP A 166 19.09 13.75 -13.19
N ALA A 167 19.64 14.65 -12.41
CA ALA A 167 19.97 14.48 -11.00
C ALA A 167 18.79 14.76 -10.06
N ALA A 168 17.57 14.59 -10.53
CA ALA A 168 16.37 14.86 -9.73
C ALA A 168 15.91 13.68 -8.87
N LEU A 169 16.73 12.64 -8.67
CA LEU A 169 16.38 11.49 -7.85
C LEU A 169 17.29 11.41 -6.61
N PRO A 170 16.77 10.94 -5.48
CA PRO A 170 17.61 10.74 -4.30
C PRO A 170 18.58 9.58 -4.53
N ASP A 171 19.84 9.74 -4.12
CA ASP A 171 20.87 8.69 -4.21
C ASP A 171 20.58 7.51 -3.29
N THR A 172 19.81 7.74 -2.22
CA THR A 172 19.51 6.73 -1.21
C THR A 172 18.09 6.89 -0.70
N VAL A 173 17.42 5.78 -0.50
CA VAL A 173 16.06 5.71 0.06
C VAL A 173 16.09 4.91 1.35
N LEU A 174 15.62 5.53 2.43
CA LEU A 174 15.38 4.84 3.70
C LEU A 174 13.93 4.37 3.74
N LEU A 175 13.72 3.07 3.60
CA LEU A 175 12.42 2.43 3.73
C LEU A 175 12.13 2.15 5.22
N ASN A 176 10.97 2.60 5.70
CA ASN A 176 10.52 2.37 7.06
C ASN A 176 9.07 1.92 7.08
N GLY A 177 8.71 1.09 8.06
CA GLY A 177 7.37 0.57 8.26
C GLY A 177 7.15 -0.87 7.78
N GLY A 178 6.09 -1.49 8.30
CA GLY A 178 5.77 -2.91 8.07
C GLY A 178 5.43 -3.27 6.61
N VAL A 179 5.02 -2.30 5.81
CA VAL A 179 4.71 -2.50 4.38
C VAL A 179 5.93 -3.01 3.61
N PHE A 180 7.11 -2.47 3.90
CA PHE A 180 8.35 -2.81 3.21
C PHE A 180 9.06 -4.08 3.71
N ARG A 181 8.42 -4.85 4.61
CA ARG A 181 8.84 -6.21 4.91
C ARG A 181 8.56 -7.17 3.74
N ALA A 182 7.63 -6.81 2.86
CA ALA A 182 7.37 -7.52 1.62
C ALA A 182 8.33 -7.00 0.54
N ASP A 183 9.30 -7.82 0.15
CA ASP A 183 10.33 -7.48 -0.85
C ASP A 183 9.71 -6.97 -2.15
N ALA A 184 8.61 -7.57 -2.59
CA ALA A 184 7.90 -7.16 -3.79
C ALA A 184 7.46 -5.68 -3.80
N LEU A 185 7.12 -5.12 -2.64
CA LEU A 185 6.72 -3.71 -2.49
C LEU A 185 7.94 -2.78 -2.45
N ALA A 186 8.99 -3.20 -1.73
CA ALA A 186 10.25 -2.48 -1.68
C ALA A 186 10.91 -2.40 -3.08
N GLU A 187 11.02 -3.54 -3.75
CA GLU A 187 11.57 -3.64 -5.11
C GLU A 187 10.77 -2.78 -6.11
N ARG A 188 9.44 -2.84 -6.07
CA ARG A 188 8.61 -2.04 -6.95
C ARG A 188 8.80 -0.54 -6.74
N LEU A 189 8.94 -0.09 -5.49
CA LEU A 189 9.22 1.31 -5.19
C LEU A 189 10.59 1.71 -5.76
N LEU A 190 11.63 0.91 -5.52
CA LEU A 190 12.98 1.18 -6.02
C LEU A 190 13.05 1.17 -7.54
N GLN A 191 12.36 0.22 -8.20
CA GLN A 191 12.24 0.19 -9.67
C GLN A 191 11.54 1.42 -10.25
N THR A 192 10.67 2.07 -9.47
CA THR A 192 9.98 3.29 -9.91
C THR A 192 10.88 4.52 -9.77
N LEU A 193 11.89 4.46 -8.90
CA LEU A 193 12.86 5.53 -8.66
C LEU A 193 14.13 5.39 -9.52
N ALA A 194 14.35 4.25 -10.15
CA ALA A 194 15.48 4.01 -11.05
C ALA A 194 15.19 4.51 -12.46
#